data_f2288ac0cfd664f4812210a14ffc3724
#
_entry.id   f2288ac0cfd664f4812210a14ffc3724
#
_cell.length_a   1.000
_cell.length_b   1.000
_cell.length_c   1.000
_cell.angle_alpha   90.00
_cell.angle_beta   90.00
_cell.angle_gamma   90.00
#
_symmetry.space_group_name_H-M   'P 1'
#
loop_
_entity.id
_entity.type
_entity.pdbx_description
1 polymer ?
#
loop_
_entity_poly.entity_id
_entity_poly.type
_entity_poly.pdbx_seq_one_letter_code
_entity_poly.pdbx_strand_id
1 'polypeptide(L)'
;MAAYTKIKKDEDMVVVDKSTGGNGKYVFDPYNSLNKEISEEEIRELLAKYNVNVPIHHLVLYKRAFVHRSYTKRPAAWNEQNNITLVAKPEDCHELYTKSNERLEFLGDGVLECIAKFYLYKRFPKADEGFMTDTKIELVKNETIGRIAMEIGLHKWFMLSKHTEMKNLRCNHKK
;
A
#
# COMPACT_ATOMS: atom_id res chain seq x y z
N MET A 1 -8.30 7.74 -24.15
CA MET A 1 -6.82 7.69 -24.21
C MET A 1 -6.30 8.34 -22.94
N ALA A 2 -5.88 7.54 -21.96
CA ALA A 2 -5.28 8.07 -20.73
C ALA A 2 -3.81 8.39 -21.02
N ALA A 3 -3.47 9.68 -20.98
CA ALA A 3 -2.09 10.15 -21.08
C ALA A 3 -1.34 9.64 -19.85
N TYR A 4 -0.48 8.65 -20.03
CA TYR A 4 0.53 8.27 -19.03
C TYR A 4 1.59 9.37 -19.00
N THR A 5 1.34 10.37 -18.16
CA THR A 5 2.23 11.52 -17.97
C THR A 5 3.38 11.13 -17.07
N LYS A 6 4.60 11.31 -17.59
CA LYS A 6 5.89 11.39 -16.91
C LYS A 6 6.12 10.44 -15.72
N ILE A 7 6.93 9.42 -15.97
CA ILE A 7 7.63 8.63 -14.97
C ILE A 7 8.34 9.60 -14.02
N LYS A 8 7.93 9.66 -12.76
CA LYS A 8 8.79 10.15 -11.70
C LYS A 8 9.94 9.14 -11.58
N LYS A 9 11.14 9.55 -11.96
CA LYS A 9 12.35 8.72 -12.03
C LYS A 9 12.78 8.07 -10.72
N ASP A 10 12.11 8.34 -9.61
CA ASP A 10 12.67 8.13 -8.26
C ASP A 10 12.03 6.99 -7.46
N GLU A 11 10.94 6.39 -7.92
CA GLU A 11 10.22 5.44 -7.06
C GLU A 11 10.34 3.97 -7.48
N ASP A 12 10.76 3.69 -8.71
CA ASP A 12 10.81 2.33 -9.23
C ASP A 12 12.21 1.99 -9.72
N MET A 13 13.02 1.40 -8.86
CA MET A 13 14.39 1.08 -9.19
C MET A 13 14.49 0.10 -10.34
N VAL A 14 15.02 0.66 -11.39
CA VAL A 14 15.57 -0.03 -12.52
C VAL A 14 17.08 0.10 -12.40
N VAL A 15 17.77 -0.98 -12.10
CA VAL A 15 19.24 -0.98 -12.07
C VAL A 15 19.74 -1.05 -13.49
N VAL A 16 20.63 -0.12 -13.86
CA VAL A 16 21.31 -0.17 -15.16
C VAL A 16 22.25 -1.38 -15.17
N ASP A 17 22.05 -2.31 -16.07
CA ASP A 17 23.04 -3.33 -16.34
C ASP A 17 24.27 -2.69 -17.01
N LYS A 18 25.33 -2.50 -16.23
CA LYS A 18 26.58 -1.90 -16.67
C LYS A 18 27.41 -2.79 -17.60
N SER A 19 27.00 -4.04 -17.82
CA SER A 19 27.74 -5.02 -18.62
C SER A 19 27.58 -4.87 -20.14
N THR A 20 26.55 -4.10 -20.58
CA THR A 20 26.27 -3.83 -21.99
C THR A 20 26.57 -2.37 -22.31
N GLY A 21 27.73 -2.14 -22.90
CA GLY A 21 28.19 -0.80 -23.28
C GLY A 21 27.18 -0.03 -24.12
N GLY A 22 26.72 1.13 -23.63
CA GLY A 22 26.18 2.23 -24.42
C GLY A 22 24.67 2.33 -24.60
N ASN A 23 23.88 1.26 -24.58
CA ASN A 23 22.41 1.29 -24.58
C ASN A 23 21.91 0.66 -23.29
N GLY A 24 21.68 1.47 -22.26
CA GLY A 24 21.34 1.00 -20.92
C GLY A 24 20.14 0.05 -20.92
N LYS A 25 20.41 -1.24 -20.76
CA LYS A 25 19.40 -2.25 -20.49
C LYS A 25 19.03 -2.13 -19.02
N TYR A 26 17.77 -1.86 -18.75
CA TYR A 26 17.30 -1.70 -17.39
C TYR A 26 16.71 -3.02 -16.88
N VAL A 27 17.02 -3.36 -15.64
CA VAL A 27 16.50 -4.56 -14.98
C VAL A 27 15.58 -4.15 -13.83
N PHE A 28 14.37 -4.66 -13.84
CA PHE A 28 13.38 -4.45 -12.78
C PHE A 28 13.24 -5.71 -11.95
N ASP A 29 13.61 -5.62 -10.67
CA ASP A 29 13.46 -6.68 -9.67
C ASP A 29 12.53 -6.23 -8.55
N PRO A 30 11.22 -6.46 -8.67
CA PRO A 30 10.26 -6.13 -7.62
C PRO A 30 10.12 -7.22 -6.56
N TYR A 31 10.63 -8.43 -6.82
CA TYR A 31 10.36 -9.59 -5.98
C TYR A 31 10.96 -9.46 -4.58
N ASN A 32 10.16 -9.80 -3.57
CA ASN A 32 10.51 -9.65 -2.18
C ASN A 32 10.01 -10.85 -1.38
N SER A 33 10.92 -11.67 -0.89
CA SER A 33 10.63 -12.88 -0.11
C SER A 33 10.05 -12.60 1.28
N LEU A 34 10.13 -11.34 1.76
CA LEU A 34 9.52 -10.93 3.03
C LEU A 34 8.01 -10.67 2.93
N ASN A 35 7.47 -10.64 1.73
CA ASN A 35 6.05 -10.45 1.53
C ASN A 35 5.25 -11.64 2.03
N LYS A 36 4.21 -11.36 2.81
CA LYS A 36 3.27 -12.35 3.32
C LYS A 36 1.85 -11.91 2.99
N GLU A 37 1.13 -12.75 2.26
CA GLU A 37 -0.29 -12.49 1.97
C GLU A 37 -1.16 -12.82 3.19
N ILE A 38 -2.09 -11.94 3.54
CA ILE A 38 -3.02 -12.17 4.65
C ILE A 38 -4.01 -13.28 4.31
N SER A 39 -4.24 -14.20 5.25
CA SER A 39 -5.25 -15.26 5.14
C SER A 39 -6.62 -14.78 5.66
N GLU A 40 -7.66 -15.57 5.37
CA GLU A 40 -9.00 -15.29 5.90
C GLU A 40 -9.06 -15.44 7.41
N GLU A 41 -8.36 -16.43 7.94
CA GLU A 41 -8.24 -16.68 9.38
C GLU A 41 -7.57 -15.51 10.10
N GLU A 42 -6.46 -15.01 9.55
CA GLU A 42 -5.75 -13.85 10.11
C GLU A 42 -6.63 -12.57 10.10
N ILE A 43 -7.46 -12.39 9.06
CA ILE A 43 -8.43 -11.27 9.02
C ILE A 43 -9.49 -11.45 10.12
N ARG A 44 -10.05 -12.66 10.28
CA ARG A 44 -11.04 -12.95 11.32
C ARG A 44 -10.47 -12.72 12.72
N GLU A 45 -9.28 -13.22 12.99
CA GLU A 45 -8.58 -13.01 14.26
C GLU A 45 -8.33 -11.52 14.53
N LEU A 46 -7.90 -10.79 13.50
CA LEU A 46 -7.67 -9.34 13.60
C LEU A 46 -8.96 -8.60 13.96
N LEU A 47 -10.05 -8.86 13.26
CA LEU A 47 -11.34 -8.23 13.49
C LEU A 47 -11.92 -8.60 14.87
N ALA A 48 -11.78 -9.85 15.28
CA ALA A 48 -12.26 -10.34 16.57
C ALA A 48 -11.59 -9.62 17.76
N LYS A 49 -10.32 -9.21 17.66
CA LYS A 49 -9.63 -8.41 18.68
C LYS A 49 -10.34 -7.09 18.99
N TYR A 50 -11.08 -6.57 18.03
CA TYR A 50 -11.84 -5.33 18.14
C TYR A 50 -13.35 -5.55 18.25
N ASN A 51 -13.78 -6.77 18.59
CA ASN A 51 -15.19 -7.19 18.70
C ASN A 51 -15.98 -7.02 17.39
N VAL A 52 -15.30 -7.12 16.25
CA VAL A 52 -15.92 -7.07 14.92
C VAL A 52 -16.12 -8.49 14.41
N ASN A 53 -17.35 -9.01 14.53
CA ASN A 53 -17.73 -10.37 14.11
C ASN A 53 -18.62 -10.29 12.87
N VAL A 54 -18.03 -10.00 11.72
CA VAL A 54 -18.74 -9.91 10.44
C VAL A 54 -18.25 -10.97 9.46
N PRO A 55 -19.10 -11.46 8.56
CA PRO A 55 -18.65 -12.37 7.50
C PRO A 55 -17.72 -11.68 6.52
N ILE A 56 -16.70 -12.40 6.05
CA ILE A 56 -15.78 -11.93 5.02
C ILE A 56 -16.33 -12.36 3.65
N HIS A 57 -17.01 -11.45 2.96
CA HIS A 57 -17.65 -11.76 1.66
C HIS A 57 -16.67 -11.73 0.48
N HIS A 58 -15.65 -10.88 0.53
CA HIS A 58 -14.74 -10.63 -0.60
C HIS A 58 -13.27 -10.60 -0.15
N LEU A 59 -12.73 -11.76 0.20
CA LEU A 59 -11.35 -11.93 0.64
C LEU A 59 -10.33 -11.24 -0.29
N VAL A 60 -10.58 -11.27 -1.60
CA VAL A 60 -9.71 -10.62 -2.60
C VAL A 60 -9.55 -9.12 -2.37
N LEU A 61 -10.57 -8.42 -1.85
CA LEU A 61 -10.48 -6.99 -1.54
C LEU A 61 -9.61 -6.74 -0.31
N TYR A 62 -9.71 -7.59 0.71
CA TYR A 62 -8.85 -7.53 1.88
C TYR A 62 -7.38 -7.74 1.49
N LYS A 63 -7.08 -8.81 0.75
CA LYS A 63 -5.73 -9.06 0.23
C LYS A 63 -5.20 -7.88 -0.58
N ARG A 64 -6.02 -7.36 -1.50
CA ARG A 64 -5.64 -6.22 -2.33
C ARG A 64 -5.39 -4.93 -1.54
N ALA A 65 -6.05 -4.72 -0.40
CA ALA A 65 -5.82 -3.55 0.44
C ALA A 65 -4.36 -3.44 0.92
N PHE A 66 -3.64 -4.54 0.99
CA PHE A 66 -2.23 -4.59 1.38
C PHE A 66 -1.24 -4.49 0.22
N VAL A 67 -1.70 -4.44 -1.03
CA VAL A 67 -0.82 -4.44 -2.21
C VAL A 67 -0.41 -3.03 -2.59
N HIS A 68 0.83 -2.68 -2.29
CA HIS A 68 1.42 -1.42 -2.75
C HIS A 68 1.68 -1.47 -4.27
N ARG A 69 1.56 -0.32 -4.96
CA ARG A 69 1.78 -0.21 -6.41
C ARG A 69 3.13 -0.74 -6.89
N SER A 70 4.16 -0.71 -6.04
CA SER A 70 5.49 -1.22 -6.38
C SER A 70 5.52 -2.73 -6.60
N TYR A 71 4.52 -3.48 -6.09
CA TYR A 71 4.41 -4.93 -6.24
C TYR A 71 3.34 -5.33 -7.26
N THR A 72 3.17 -4.52 -8.29
CA THR A 72 2.22 -4.80 -9.38
C THR A 72 2.91 -5.00 -10.72
N LYS A 73 2.26 -5.77 -11.60
CA LYS A 73 2.69 -5.97 -12.99
C LYS A 73 2.64 -4.64 -13.74
N ARG A 74 3.69 -4.34 -14.47
CA ARG A 74 3.73 -3.21 -15.40
C ARG A 74 3.19 -3.65 -16.76
N PRO A 75 2.61 -2.74 -17.55
CA PRO A 75 2.23 -3.04 -18.93
C PRO A 75 3.45 -3.49 -19.74
N ALA A 76 3.33 -4.59 -20.49
CA ALA A 76 4.43 -5.13 -21.30
C ALA A 76 4.97 -4.09 -22.30
N ALA A 77 4.06 -3.39 -22.99
CA ALA A 77 4.42 -2.34 -23.93
C ALA A 77 5.27 -1.20 -23.30
N TRP A 78 5.02 -0.89 -22.02
CA TRP A 78 5.79 0.11 -21.30
C TRP A 78 7.21 -0.38 -21.01
N ASN A 79 7.37 -1.66 -20.63
CA ASN A 79 8.67 -2.28 -20.41
C ASN A 79 9.48 -2.31 -21.71
N GLU A 80 8.86 -2.69 -22.83
CA GLU A 80 9.49 -2.73 -24.15
C GLU A 80 9.97 -1.33 -24.59
N GLN A 81 9.11 -0.32 -24.48
CA GLN A 81 9.45 1.07 -24.86
C GLN A 81 10.62 1.65 -24.06
N ASN A 82 10.82 1.19 -22.82
CA ASN A 82 11.86 1.69 -21.93
C ASN A 82 13.05 0.72 -21.78
N ASN A 83 13.14 -0.33 -22.60
CA ASN A 83 14.18 -1.36 -22.52
C ASN A 83 14.33 -1.98 -21.12
N ILE A 84 13.20 -2.24 -20.46
CA ILE A 84 13.16 -2.79 -19.12
C ILE A 84 12.91 -4.30 -19.19
N THR A 85 13.77 -5.09 -18.57
CA THR A 85 13.61 -6.53 -18.43
C THR A 85 13.17 -6.86 -17.00
N LEU A 86 12.04 -7.54 -16.84
CA LEU A 86 11.63 -8.08 -15.57
C LEU A 86 12.46 -9.32 -15.22
N VAL A 87 12.95 -9.38 -13.98
CA VAL A 87 13.65 -10.57 -13.46
C VAL A 87 12.66 -11.74 -13.38
N ALA A 88 13.15 -12.95 -13.60
CA ALA A 88 12.38 -14.16 -13.39
C ALA A 88 11.94 -14.25 -11.91
N LYS A 89 10.70 -14.68 -11.68
CA LYS A 89 10.17 -14.81 -10.32
C LYS A 89 10.93 -15.86 -9.53
N PRO A 90 11.53 -15.54 -8.37
CA PRO A 90 12.07 -16.51 -7.44
C PRO A 90 10.98 -17.44 -6.88
N GLU A 91 11.34 -18.69 -6.53
CA GLU A 91 10.39 -19.68 -6.02
C GLU A 91 9.76 -19.28 -4.69
N ASP A 92 10.51 -18.58 -3.85
CA ASP A 92 10.10 -18.08 -2.52
C ASP A 92 9.30 -16.77 -2.56
N CYS A 93 8.98 -16.25 -3.75
CA CYS A 93 8.26 -14.99 -3.90
C CYS A 93 6.84 -15.20 -4.45
N HIS A 94 5.92 -14.31 -4.01
CA HIS A 94 4.57 -14.24 -4.56
C HIS A 94 4.57 -13.70 -6.00
N GLU A 95 3.54 -14.06 -6.76
CA GLU A 95 3.28 -13.44 -8.06
C GLU A 95 3.00 -11.94 -7.91
N LEU A 96 3.39 -11.16 -8.92
CA LEU A 96 3.03 -9.75 -8.97
C LEU A 96 1.52 -9.60 -9.20
N TYR A 97 0.92 -8.70 -8.44
CA TYR A 97 -0.51 -8.40 -8.59
C TYR A 97 -0.80 -7.57 -9.84
N THR A 98 -2.03 -7.66 -10.32
CA THR A 98 -2.49 -6.84 -11.47
C THR A 98 -3.00 -5.47 -11.05
N LYS A 99 -3.36 -5.30 -9.77
CA LYS A 99 -3.97 -4.08 -9.24
C LYS A 99 -3.40 -3.77 -7.86
N SER A 100 -3.06 -2.51 -7.63
CA SER A 100 -2.67 -1.99 -6.31
C SER A 100 -3.87 -1.67 -5.42
N ASN A 101 -3.58 -1.22 -4.20
CA ASN A 101 -4.56 -0.73 -3.25
C ASN A 101 -5.04 0.71 -3.50
N GLU A 102 -4.41 1.48 -4.42
CA GLU A 102 -4.65 2.94 -4.56
C GLU A 102 -6.13 3.33 -4.68
N ARG A 103 -6.94 2.55 -5.41
CA ARG A 103 -8.38 2.83 -5.48
C ARG A 103 -9.14 2.51 -4.20
N LEU A 104 -8.68 1.53 -3.43
CA LEU A 104 -9.26 1.20 -2.12
C LEU A 104 -8.83 2.25 -1.08
N GLU A 105 -7.60 2.74 -1.16
CA GLU A 105 -7.08 3.84 -0.37
C GLU A 105 -7.93 5.10 -0.58
N PHE A 106 -8.13 5.52 -1.83
CA PHE A 106 -8.97 6.68 -2.15
C PHE A 106 -10.39 6.57 -1.55
N LEU A 107 -11.01 5.40 -1.64
CA LEU A 107 -12.33 5.17 -1.02
C LEU A 107 -12.24 5.14 0.50
N GLY A 108 -11.21 4.50 1.04
CA GLY A 108 -10.98 4.35 2.47
C GLY A 108 -10.79 5.68 3.18
N ASP A 109 -10.08 6.61 2.58
CA ASP A 109 -9.90 7.97 3.10
C ASP A 109 -11.24 8.68 3.30
N GLY A 110 -12.12 8.63 2.29
CA GLY A 110 -13.46 9.22 2.40
C GLY A 110 -14.31 8.57 3.49
N VAL A 111 -14.26 7.25 3.62
CA VAL A 111 -14.97 6.51 4.67
C VAL A 111 -14.43 6.86 6.05
N LEU A 112 -13.11 6.88 6.22
CA LEU A 112 -12.46 7.20 7.49
C LEU A 112 -12.78 8.64 7.93
N GLU A 113 -12.72 9.59 7.00
CA GLU A 113 -13.09 10.99 7.27
C GLU A 113 -14.56 11.12 7.69
N CYS A 114 -15.46 10.41 7.03
CA CYS A 114 -16.88 10.38 7.39
C CYS A 114 -17.10 9.84 8.80
N ILE A 115 -16.45 8.72 9.14
CA ILE A 115 -16.55 8.09 10.48
C ILE A 115 -16.00 9.03 11.55
N ALA A 116 -14.85 9.68 11.30
CA ALA A 116 -14.25 10.62 12.24
C ALA A 116 -15.16 11.81 12.49
N LYS A 117 -15.74 12.42 11.45
CA LYS A 117 -16.70 13.52 11.57
C LYS A 117 -17.94 13.11 12.37
N PHE A 118 -18.50 11.95 12.07
CA PHE A 118 -19.67 11.45 12.77
C PHE A 118 -19.39 11.16 14.25
N TYR A 119 -18.22 10.58 14.55
CA TYR A 119 -17.77 10.36 15.92
C TYR A 119 -17.64 11.66 16.68
N LEU A 120 -16.96 12.66 16.14
CA LEU A 120 -16.76 13.98 16.77
C LEU A 120 -18.09 14.71 17.02
N TYR A 121 -18.97 14.71 16.02
CA TYR A 121 -20.31 15.32 16.14
C TYR A 121 -21.10 14.73 17.31
N LYS A 122 -21.07 13.42 17.49
CA LYS A 122 -21.74 12.76 18.63
C LYS A 122 -21.01 12.95 19.95
N ARG A 123 -19.69 12.93 19.93
CA ARG A 123 -18.88 12.96 21.15
C ARG A 123 -18.82 14.34 21.79
N PHE A 124 -18.90 15.38 20.99
CA PHE A 124 -18.74 16.78 21.41
C PHE A 124 -19.94 17.64 20.98
N PRO A 125 -21.13 17.42 21.56
CA PRO A 125 -22.38 18.07 21.10
C PRO A 125 -22.44 19.59 21.32
N LYS A 126 -21.49 20.14 22.09
CA LYS A 126 -21.40 21.58 22.37
C LYS A 126 -20.20 22.26 21.69
N ALA A 127 -19.38 21.48 20.98
CA ALA A 127 -18.23 22.03 20.29
C ALA A 127 -18.65 22.74 19.00
N ASP A 128 -17.91 23.78 18.66
CA ASP A 128 -18.09 24.50 17.40
C ASP A 128 -17.44 23.72 16.21
N GLU A 129 -17.68 24.23 15.04
CA GLU A 129 -17.18 23.63 13.79
C GLU A 129 -15.65 23.70 13.70
N GLY A 130 -15.02 24.78 14.19
CA GLY A 130 -13.57 24.96 14.19
C GLY A 130 -12.89 23.88 15.00
N PHE A 131 -13.31 23.67 16.26
CA PHE A 131 -12.79 22.59 17.10
C PHE A 131 -12.95 21.20 16.44
N MET A 132 -14.13 20.92 15.85
CA MET A 132 -14.39 19.63 15.22
C MET A 132 -13.48 19.42 13.98
N THR A 133 -13.24 20.48 13.22
CA THR A 133 -12.37 20.44 12.04
C THR A 133 -10.92 20.18 12.42
N ASP A 134 -10.37 20.90 13.38
CA ASP A 134 -9.00 20.72 13.85
C ASP A 134 -8.78 19.33 14.45
N THR A 135 -9.72 18.88 15.27
CA THR A 135 -9.65 17.54 15.88
C THR A 135 -9.76 16.45 14.83
N LYS A 136 -10.61 16.60 13.82
CA LYS A 136 -10.70 15.65 12.70
C LYS A 136 -9.38 15.55 11.96
N ILE A 137 -8.72 16.68 11.65
CA ILE A 137 -7.42 16.67 10.97
C ILE A 137 -6.40 15.87 11.77
N GLU A 138 -6.31 16.06 13.08
CA GLU A 138 -5.40 15.30 13.94
C GLU A 138 -5.71 13.80 13.98
N LEU A 139 -6.98 13.41 13.92
CA LEU A 139 -7.39 12.00 13.93
C LEU A 139 -7.05 11.29 12.63
N VAL A 140 -7.20 11.96 11.47
CA VAL A 140 -7.05 11.31 10.16
C VAL A 140 -5.73 11.63 9.45
N LYS A 141 -4.82 12.36 10.07
CA LYS A 141 -3.50 12.61 9.47
C LYS A 141 -2.70 11.30 9.36
N ASN A 142 -1.86 11.21 8.34
CA ASN A 142 -1.06 10.03 8.03
C ASN A 142 -0.24 9.49 9.21
N GLU A 143 0.29 10.39 10.05
CA GLU A 143 1.05 10.00 11.24
C GLU A 143 0.19 9.22 12.25
N THR A 144 -1.02 9.71 12.54
CA THR A 144 -1.96 9.06 13.47
C THR A 144 -2.43 7.73 12.92
N ILE A 145 -2.85 7.69 11.64
CA ILE A 145 -3.29 6.46 10.99
C ILE A 145 -2.15 5.44 10.91
N GLY A 146 -0.95 5.88 10.57
CA GLY A 146 0.24 5.02 10.52
C GLY A 146 0.54 4.38 11.88
N ARG A 147 0.47 5.15 12.97
CA ARG A 147 0.64 4.62 14.34
C ARG A 147 -0.42 3.58 14.67
N ILE A 148 -1.70 3.85 14.38
CA ILE A 148 -2.79 2.90 14.58
C ILE A 148 -2.56 1.62 13.77
N ALA A 149 -2.17 1.74 12.50
CA ALA A 149 -1.88 0.60 11.64
C ALA A 149 -0.75 -0.28 12.20
N MET A 150 0.28 0.34 12.80
CA MET A 150 1.36 -0.38 13.48
C MET A 150 0.89 -1.09 14.75
N GLU A 151 0.08 -0.44 15.59
CA GLU A 151 -0.49 -1.03 16.80
C GLU A 151 -1.41 -2.21 16.48
N ILE A 152 -2.21 -2.10 15.43
CA ILE A 152 -3.05 -3.19 14.92
C ILE A 152 -2.21 -4.33 14.33
N GLY A 153 -1.00 -4.03 13.85
CA GLY A 153 -0.08 -4.97 13.24
C GLY A 153 -0.29 -5.17 11.74
N LEU A 154 -0.94 -4.22 11.04
CA LEU A 154 -1.24 -4.32 9.60
C LEU A 154 0.01 -4.38 8.72
N HIS A 155 1.13 -3.81 9.17
CA HIS A 155 2.40 -3.77 8.45
C HIS A 155 2.96 -5.15 8.10
N LYS A 156 2.54 -6.20 8.80
CA LYS A 156 2.99 -7.59 8.61
C LYS A 156 2.61 -8.16 7.23
N TRP A 157 1.55 -7.64 6.65
CA TRP A 157 0.96 -8.14 5.39
C TRP A 157 1.15 -7.19 4.20
N PHE A 158 1.96 -6.11 4.35
CA PHE A 158 2.23 -5.23 3.22
C PHE A 158 3.00 -5.97 2.13
N MET A 159 2.44 -5.94 0.92
CA MET A 159 3.07 -6.47 -0.29
C MET A 159 3.85 -5.34 -0.97
N LEU A 160 5.16 -5.32 -0.75
CA LEU A 160 6.07 -4.26 -1.19
C LEU A 160 7.12 -4.83 -2.13
N SER A 161 7.62 -4.04 -3.10
CA SER A 161 8.82 -4.42 -3.82
C SER A 161 10.04 -4.43 -2.89
N LYS A 162 11.04 -5.22 -3.23
CA LYS A 162 12.31 -5.31 -2.51
C LYS A 162 12.94 -3.93 -2.28
N HIS A 163 12.90 -3.07 -3.29
CA HIS A 163 13.43 -1.72 -3.19
C HIS A 163 12.63 -0.84 -2.21
N THR A 164 11.30 -0.92 -2.26
CA THR A 164 10.41 -0.18 -1.35
C THR A 164 10.61 -0.66 0.09
N GLU A 165 10.82 -1.95 0.29
CA GLU A 165 11.17 -2.54 1.60
C GLU A 165 12.49 -1.97 2.15
N MET A 166 13.53 -1.87 1.31
CA MET A 166 14.84 -1.32 1.70
C MET A 166 14.78 0.16 2.10
N LYS A 167 13.83 0.92 1.58
CA LYS A 167 13.56 2.31 2.02
C LYS A 167 12.89 2.39 3.41
N ASN A 168 12.78 1.28 4.13
CA ASN A 168 12.20 1.19 5.48
C ASN A 168 10.74 1.62 5.60
N LEU A 169 9.92 1.47 4.57
CA LEU A 169 8.50 1.81 4.66
C LEU A 169 7.76 0.90 5.66
N ARG A 170 8.23 -0.34 5.86
CA ARG A 170 7.66 -1.26 6.85
C ARG A 170 8.06 -0.94 8.29
N CYS A 171 9.17 -0.22 8.49
CA CYS A 171 9.79 0.04 9.80
C CYS A 171 9.86 1.53 10.19
N ASN A 172 9.44 2.49 9.36
CA ASN A 172 9.68 3.93 9.55
C ASN A 172 8.78 4.61 10.60
N HIS A 173 8.44 3.92 11.69
CA HIS A 173 7.78 4.55 12.84
C HIS A 173 8.60 4.45 14.13
N LYS A 174 9.95 4.42 14.00
CA LYS A 174 10.85 4.68 15.12
C LYS A 174 11.53 6.03 14.91
N LYS A 175 10.77 7.11 15.06
CA LYS A 175 11.29 8.41 15.53
C LYS A 175 10.14 9.27 16.01
#